data_21b09e2160f4310e0a7f0483b1cf0cda
#
_entry.id   21b09e2160f4310e0a7f0483b1cf0cda
#
_cell.length_a   1.000
_cell.length_b   1.000
_cell.length_c   1.000
_cell.angle_alpha   90.00
_cell.angle_beta   90.00
_cell.angle_gamma   90.00
#
_symmetry.space_group_name_H-M   'P 1'
#
loop_
_entity.id
_entity.type
_entity.pdbx_description
1 polymer ?
#
loop_
_entity_poly.entity_id
_entity_poly.type
_entity_poly.pdbx_seq_one_letter_code
_entity_poly.pdbx_strand_id
1 'polypeptide(L)'
;MIFVDTNVLMYAVGRSHPLKARARAFFEQALNEGWRLCTSAEVLQELLHAYLPVGRVTTFEDAVRLIERLDIEVWPLEAGDALAAASLATQHPALGARDLCHLASCRR
;
A
#
# COMPACT_ATOMS: atom_id res chain seq x y z
N MET A 1 10.08 -9.22 4.37
CA MET A 1 9.50 -8.03 3.73
C MET A 1 8.00 -8.00 3.99
N ILE A 2 7.47 -6.84 4.37
CA ILE A 2 6.04 -6.67 4.70
C ILE A 2 5.42 -5.74 3.66
N PHE A 3 4.33 -6.19 3.04
CA PHE A 3 3.56 -5.37 2.10
C PHE A 3 2.61 -4.44 2.86
N VAL A 4 2.66 -3.15 2.53
CA VAL A 4 1.81 -2.13 3.12
C VAL A 4 0.69 -1.80 2.15
N ASP A 5 -0.55 -2.09 2.56
CA ASP A 5 -1.73 -1.83 1.75
C ASP A 5 -2.19 -0.38 1.87
N THR A 6 -3.07 0.02 0.97
CA THR A 6 -3.63 1.36 0.87
C THR A 6 -4.21 1.85 2.19
N ASN A 7 -5.00 1.01 2.87
CA ASN A 7 -5.69 1.40 4.10
C ASN A 7 -4.74 1.78 5.23
N VAL A 8 -3.61 1.08 5.35
CA VAL A 8 -2.63 1.38 6.41
C VAL A 8 -2.05 2.77 6.21
N LEU A 9 -1.72 3.13 4.96
CA LEU A 9 -1.23 4.46 4.63
C LEU A 9 -2.31 5.52 4.85
N MET A 10 -3.54 5.23 4.46
CA MET A 10 -4.66 6.16 4.64
C MET A 10 -4.92 6.45 6.12
N TYR A 11 -4.89 5.44 6.98
CA TYR A 11 -5.06 5.66 8.42
C TYR A 11 -3.93 6.50 9.01
N ALA A 12 -2.70 6.28 8.56
CA ALA A 12 -1.54 7.00 9.10
C ALA A 12 -1.55 8.49 8.79
N VAL A 13 -1.98 8.88 7.58
CA VAL A 13 -1.89 10.28 7.11
C VAL A 13 -3.23 11.00 7.03
N GLY A 14 -4.35 10.26 7.14
CA GLY A 14 -5.68 10.81 6.96
C GLY A 14 -6.23 11.53 8.18
N ARG A 15 -7.55 11.71 8.16
CA ARG A 15 -8.28 12.33 9.27
C ARG A 15 -8.21 11.47 10.52
N SER A 16 -8.63 12.05 11.65
CA SER A 16 -8.78 11.30 12.89
C SER A 16 -9.63 10.06 12.67
N HIS A 17 -9.11 8.91 13.11
CA HIS A 17 -9.74 7.60 12.94
C HIS A 17 -9.27 6.69 14.06
N PRO A 18 -10.10 5.74 14.56
CA PRO A 18 -9.70 4.84 15.63
C PRO A 18 -8.42 4.04 15.32
N LEU A 19 -8.14 3.76 14.06
CA LEU A 19 -6.96 2.99 13.65
C LEU A 19 -5.73 3.85 13.34
N LYS A 20 -5.84 5.18 13.42
CA LYS A 20 -4.72 6.06 13.09
C LYS A 20 -3.51 5.84 14.00
N ALA A 21 -3.75 5.75 15.31
CA ALA A 21 -2.69 5.52 16.28
C ALA A 21 -1.99 4.17 16.04
N ARG A 22 -2.75 3.14 15.70
CA ARG A 22 -2.21 1.80 15.38
C ARG A 22 -1.36 1.82 14.11
N ALA A 23 -1.82 2.50 13.07
CA ALA A 23 -1.07 2.61 11.82
C ALA A 23 0.25 3.34 12.05
N ARG A 24 0.23 4.44 12.79
CA ARG A 24 1.43 5.19 13.13
C ARG A 24 2.39 4.37 14.00
N ALA A 25 1.87 3.64 14.98
CA ALA A 25 2.67 2.76 15.82
C ALA A 25 3.36 1.66 15.01
N PHE A 26 2.66 1.09 14.02
CA PHE A 26 3.24 0.12 13.10
C PHE A 26 4.45 0.70 12.35
N PHE A 27 4.31 1.90 11.80
CA PHE A 27 5.41 2.53 11.06
C PHE A 27 6.58 2.90 11.98
N GLU A 28 6.31 3.36 13.20
CA GLU A 28 7.36 3.65 14.17
C GLU A 28 8.12 2.38 14.55
N GLN A 29 7.42 1.28 14.78
CA GLN A 29 8.04 0.01 15.09
C GLN A 29 8.87 -0.51 13.91
N ALA A 30 8.36 -0.40 12.70
CA ALA A 30 9.07 -0.80 11.50
C ALA A 30 10.40 -0.02 11.37
N LEU A 31 10.35 1.29 11.60
CA LEU A 31 11.54 2.13 11.56
C LEU A 31 12.54 1.74 12.65
N ASN A 32 12.08 1.56 13.87
CA ASN A 32 12.94 1.24 15.02
C ASN A 32 13.59 -0.13 14.89
N GLU A 33 12.87 -1.11 14.35
CA GLU A 33 13.36 -2.48 14.23
C GLU A 33 13.97 -2.80 12.86
N GLY A 34 13.99 -1.85 11.97
CA GLY A 34 14.60 -2.01 10.65
C GLY A 34 13.84 -2.99 9.75
N TRP A 35 12.52 -3.08 9.88
CA TRP A 35 11.72 -3.93 9.00
C TRP A 35 11.73 -3.39 7.58
N ARG A 36 11.85 -4.30 6.62
CA ARG A 36 11.75 -3.93 5.21
C ARG A 36 10.28 -3.92 4.80
N LEU A 37 9.85 -2.76 4.32
CA LEU A 37 8.48 -2.56 3.85
C LEU A 37 8.45 -2.39 2.34
N CYS A 38 7.39 -2.84 1.72
CA CYS A 38 7.13 -2.60 0.30
C CYS A 38 5.67 -2.24 0.08
N THR A 39 5.41 -1.59 -1.02
CA THR A 39 4.06 -1.31 -1.51
C THR A 39 4.09 -1.38 -3.04
N SER A 40 3.02 -0.99 -3.70
CA SER A 40 2.95 -1.05 -5.16
C SER A 40 2.51 0.27 -5.78
N ALA A 41 2.81 0.44 -7.06
CA ALA A 41 2.33 1.57 -7.83
C ALA A 41 0.80 1.65 -7.82
N GLU A 42 0.12 0.51 -7.76
CA GLU A 42 -1.35 0.47 -7.69
C GLU A 42 -1.87 1.04 -6.38
N VAL A 43 -1.16 0.84 -5.26
CA VAL A 43 -1.51 1.48 -3.99
C VAL A 43 -1.42 3.01 -4.12
N LEU A 44 -0.39 3.52 -4.78
CA LEU A 44 -0.27 4.96 -5.04
C LEU A 44 -1.45 5.47 -5.89
N GLN A 45 -1.85 4.72 -6.89
CA GLN A 45 -3.01 5.06 -7.72
C GLN A 45 -4.30 5.08 -6.90
N GLU A 46 -4.50 4.11 -6.02
CA GLU A 46 -5.66 4.07 -5.13
C GLU A 46 -5.69 5.27 -4.19
N LEU A 47 -4.56 5.65 -3.62
CA LEU A 47 -4.45 6.83 -2.76
C LEU A 47 -4.81 8.10 -3.53
N LEU A 48 -4.28 8.24 -4.74
CA LEU A 48 -4.58 9.40 -5.57
C LEU A 48 -6.06 9.43 -5.95
N HIS A 49 -6.64 8.28 -6.28
CA HIS A 49 -8.07 8.16 -6.59
C HIS A 49 -8.95 8.54 -5.40
N ALA A 50 -8.53 8.24 -4.18
CA ALA A 50 -9.28 8.58 -2.97
C ALA A 50 -9.21 10.07 -2.65
N TYR A 51 -8.06 10.72 -2.85
CA TYR A 51 -7.82 12.08 -2.36
C TYR A 51 -8.02 13.16 -3.43
N LEU A 52 -7.69 12.89 -4.69
CA LEU A 52 -7.77 13.89 -5.75
C LEU A 52 -9.20 14.42 -5.97
N PRO A 53 -10.24 13.55 -6.07
CA PRO A 53 -11.60 14.04 -6.32
C PRO A 53 -12.18 14.90 -5.22
N VAL A 54 -11.68 14.78 -4.00
CA VAL A 54 -12.17 15.54 -2.85
C VAL A 54 -11.24 16.71 -2.46
N GLY A 55 -10.29 17.04 -3.34
CA GLY A 55 -9.40 18.17 -3.14
C GLY A 55 -8.36 18.00 -2.04
N ARG A 56 -7.97 16.75 -1.73
CA ARG A 56 -7.03 16.45 -0.64
C ARG A 56 -5.68 15.94 -1.15
N VAL A 57 -5.16 16.58 -2.19
CA VAL A 57 -3.86 16.22 -2.78
C VAL A 57 -2.73 16.32 -1.76
N THR A 58 -2.80 17.28 -0.81
CA THR A 58 -1.79 17.40 0.24
C THR A 58 -1.72 16.15 1.11
N THR A 59 -2.85 15.49 1.37
CA THR A 59 -2.88 14.23 2.11
C THR A 59 -2.17 13.11 1.31
N PHE A 60 -2.38 13.07 0.00
CA PHE A 60 -1.65 12.16 -0.87
C PHE A 60 -0.14 12.42 -0.80
N GLU A 61 0.27 13.68 -0.85
CA GLU A 61 1.68 14.06 -0.72
C GLU A 61 2.26 13.65 0.64
N ASP A 62 1.47 13.73 1.71
CA ASP A 62 1.87 13.25 3.04
C ASP A 62 2.17 11.76 3.03
N ALA A 63 1.35 10.97 2.34
CA ALA A 63 1.58 9.54 2.19
C ALA A 63 2.87 9.25 1.41
N VAL A 64 3.12 10.01 0.34
CA VAL A 64 4.36 9.87 -0.45
C VAL A 64 5.58 10.21 0.42
N ARG A 65 5.50 11.27 1.21
CA ARG A 65 6.62 11.62 2.12
C ARG A 65 6.86 10.54 3.17
N LEU A 66 5.80 9.92 3.67
CA LEU A 66 5.93 8.80 4.61
C LEU A 66 6.65 7.61 3.96
N ILE A 67 6.27 7.28 2.73
CA ILE A 67 6.91 6.21 1.95
C ILE A 67 8.40 6.50 1.77
N GLU A 68 8.74 7.73 1.39
CA GLU A 68 10.14 8.12 1.20
C GLU A 68 10.95 8.08 2.49
N ARG A 69 10.38 8.60 3.58
CA ARG A 69 11.08 8.67 4.87
C ARG A 69 11.37 7.28 5.45
N LEU A 70 10.51 6.31 5.20
CA LEU A 70 10.66 4.95 5.69
C LEU A 70 11.34 4.01 4.69
N ASP A 71 11.79 4.54 3.55
CA ASP A 71 12.39 3.75 2.47
C ASP A 71 11.52 2.57 2.04
N ILE A 72 10.20 2.78 1.99
CA ILE A 72 9.29 1.76 1.52
C ILE A 72 9.51 1.55 0.03
N GLU A 73 9.84 0.33 -0.37
CA GLU A 73 10.02 0.01 -1.79
C GLU A 73 8.67 0.07 -2.50
N VAL A 74 8.60 0.81 -3.61
CA VAL A 74 7.39 0.88 -4.43
C VAL A 74 7.61 0.02 -5.67
N TRP A 75 6.86 -1.07 -5.76
CA TRP A 75 7.00 -2.00 -6.88
C TRP A 75 6.03 -1.64 -7.99
N PRO A 76 6.50 -1.64 -9.24
CA PRO A 76 5.59 -1.40 -10.37
C PRO A 76 4.63 -2.57 -10.55
N LEU A 77 3.44 -2.28 -11.06
CA LEU A 77 2.53 -3.33 -11.53
C LEU A 77 2.82 -3.55 -13.01
N GLU A 78 3.29 -4.74 -13.34
CA GLU A 78 3.59 -5.10 -14.72
C GLU A 78 2.48 -5.98 -15.30
N ALA A 79 2.41 -6.03 -16.63
CA ALA A 79 1.41 -6.86 -17.31
C ALA A 79 1.47 -8.32 -16.85
N GLY A 80 2.68 -8.84 -16.63
CA GLY A 80 2.89 -10.19 -16.11
C GLY A 80 2.25 -10.42 -14.74
N ASP A 81 2.21 -9.40 -13.90
CA ASP A 81 1.58 -9.50 -12.58
C ASP A 81 0.07 -9.71 -12.71
N ALA A 82 -0.56 -8.94 -13.60
CA ALA A 82 -2.00 -9.07 -13.85
C ALA A 82 -2.34 -10.45 -14.42
N LEU A 83 -1.50 -10.96 -15.31
CA LEU A 83 -1.67 -12.30 -15.87
C LEU A 83 -1.45 -13.39 -14.82
N ALA A 84 -0.43 -13.22 -13.97
CA ALA A 84 -0.15 -14.16 -12.89
C ALA A 84 -1.26 -14.16 -11.83
N ALA A 85 -1.93 -13.03 -11.62
CA ALA A 85 -3.05 -12.92 -10.68
C ALA A 85 -4.17 -13.92 -11.00
N ALA A 86 -4.41 -14.18 -12.27
CA ALA A 86 -5.42 -15.15 -12.70
C ALA A 86 -5.09 -16.57 -12.19
N SER A 87 -3.81 -16.95 -12.20
CA SER A 87 -3.36 -18.25 -11.67
C SER A 87 -3.47 -18.29 -10.14
N LEU A 88 -3.26 -17.17 -9.47
CA LEU A 88 -3.37 -17.09 -8.02
C LEU A 88 -4.81 -17.16 -7.54
N ALA A 89 -5.78 -16.85 -8.40
CA ALA A 89 -7.20 -16.86 -8.04
C ALA A 89 -7.67 -18.22 -7.55
N THR A 90 -7.13 -19.31 -8.08
CA THR A 90 -7.50 -20.67 -7.66
C THR A 90 -6.96 -21.02 -6.28
N GLN A 91 -5.83 -20.43 -5.89
CA GLN A 91 -5.19 -20.65 -4.59
C GLN A 91 -5.76 -19.71 -3.51
N HIS A 92 -6.33 -18.59 -3.92
CA HIS A 92 -6.83 -17.54 -3.03
C HIS A 92 -8.22 -17.08 -3.46
N PRO A 93 -9.24 -17.95 -3.38
CA PRO A 93 -10.57 -17.65 -3.93
C PRO A 93 -11.29 -16.51 -3.20
N ALA A 94 -10.85 -16.15 -1.99
CA ALA A 94 -11.45 -15.04 -1.23
C ALA A 94 -10.92 -13.66 -1.66
N LEU A 95 -9.85 -13.60 -2.46
CA LEU A 95 -9.24 -12.34 -2.88
C LEU A 95 -9.84 -11.85 -4.20
N GLY A 96 -10.08 -10.53 -4.29
CA GLY A 96 -10.49 -9.89 -5.53
C GLY A 96 -9.30 -9.63 -6.46
N ALA A 97 -9.60 -9.16 -7.68
CA ALA A 97 -8.58 -8.92 -8.71
C ALA A 97 -7.46 -8.00 -8.25
N ARG A 98 -7.82 -6.92 -7.53
CA ARG A 98 -6.84 -5.95 -7.03
C ARG A 98 -5.86 -6.58 -6.04
N ASP A 99 -6.38 -7.34 -5.09
CA ASP A 99 -5.54 -8.02 -4.10
C ASP A 99 -4.65 -9.08 -4.75
N LEU A 100 -5.16 -9.78 -5.75
CA LEU A 100 -4.37 -10.76 -6.51
C LEU A 100 -3.23 -10.10 -7.28
N CYS A 101 -3.46 -8.90 -7.84
CA CYS A 101 -2.42 -8.13 -8.50
C CYS A 101 -1.33 -7.69 -7.52
N HIS A 102 -1.72 -7.26 -6.32
CA HIS A 102 -0.76 -6.92 -5.26
C HIS A 102 0.07 -8.14 -4.87
N LEU A 103 -0.58 -9.28 -4.68
CA LEU A 103 0.10 -10.53 -4.33
C LEU A 103 1.09 -10.96 -5.42
N ALA A 104 0.69 -10.89 -6.69
CA ALA A 104 1.56 -11.21 -7.82
C ALA A 104 2.77 -10.27 -7.88
N SER A 105 2.54 -8.97 -7.69
CA SER A 105 3.60 -7.96 -7.64
C SER A 105 4.61 -8.25 -6.54
N CYS A 106 4.14 -8.66 -5.36
CA CYS A 106 5.00 -9.00 -4.23
C CYS A 106 5.84 -10.26 -4.45
N ARG A 107 5.38 -11.16 -5.30
CA ARG A 107 6.08 -12.42 -5.58
C ARG A 107 7.12 -12.32 -6.68
N ARG A 108 7.16 -11.23 -7.40
CA ARG A 108 8.15 -10.98 -8.44
C ARG A 108 9.57 -10.70 -7.90
#